data_537211a0c57aad2ad1dfe1bc9b6fb806
#
_entry.id   537211a0c57aad2ad1dfe1bc9b6fb806
#
_cell.length_a   1.000
_cell.length_b   1.000
_cell.length_c   1.000
_cell.angle_alpha   90.00
_cell.angle_beta   90.00
_cell.angle_gamma   90.00
#
_symmetry.space_group_name_H-M   'P 1'
#
loop_
_entity.id
_entity.type
_entity.pdbx_description
1 polymer ?
#
loop_
_entity_poly.entity_id
_entity_poly.type
_entity_poly.pdbx_seq_one_letter_code
_entity_poly.pdbx_strand_id
1 'polypeptide(L)'
;MRKINVKSILIKVAIVVGLVAVDLITKKLAQVYLQNKETITLIPNILELSFVKNSGASFGMMSDKTLILTIFSGVFIVGIIIYDYFLGDNNKLYISAFVLILAGAIGNFVERVGVMHEVTDFIGMFNWYVCNIADIFICVGIALYMLYCILDIVNKRKTKDAKDNS
;
A
#
# COMPACT_ATOMS: atom_id res chain seq x y z
N MET A 1 -20.00 6.09 20.29
CA MET A 1 -19.79 6.38 18.85
C MET A 1 -18.78 7.50 18.70
N ARG A 2 -17.74 7.30 17.90
CA ARG A 2 -16.73 8.34 17.59
C ARG A 2 -17.41 9.51 16.88
N LYS A 3 -17.21 10.75 17.35
CA LYS A 3 -17.70 11.94 16.63
C LYS A 3 -16.96 11.99 15.28
N ILE A 4 -17.72 11.92 14.20
CA ILE A 4 -17.19 12.01 12.83
C ILE A 4 -16.61 13.42 12.62
N ASN A 5 -15.31 13.53 12.45
CA ASN A 5 -14.65 14.78 12.11
C ASN A 5 -14.50 14.86 10.58
N VAL A 6 -15.42 15.53 9.91
CA VAL A 6 -15.44 15.68 8.45
C VAL A 6 -14.10 16.24 7.92
N LYS A 7 -13.49 17.22 8.62
CA LYS A 7 -12.20 17.79 8.23
C LYS A 7 -11.09 16.73 8.22
N SER A 8 -11.07 15.84 9.22
CA SER A 8 -10.10 14.73 9.28
C SER A 8 -10.29 13.75 8.13
N ILE A 9 -11.54 13.44 7.77
CA ILE A 9 -11.84 12.57 6.64
C ILE A 9 -11.37 13.21 5.33
N LEU A 10 -11.67 14.47 5.10
CA LEU A 10 -11.27 15.19 3.88
C LEU A 10 -9.75 15.23 3.73
N ILE A 11 -9.02 15.44 4.82
CA ILE A 11 -7.55 15.41 4.82
C ILE A 11 -7.03 14.01 4.46
N LYS A 12 -7.56 12.94 5.07
CA LYS A 12 -7.18 11.57 4.73
C LYS A 12 -7.43 11.27 3.25
N VAL A 13 -8.61 11.62 2.74
CA VAL A 13 -8.98 11.43 1.33
C VAL A 13 -8.03 12.19 0.40
N ALA A 14 -7.73 13.45 0.69
CA ALA A 14 -6.81 14.25 -0.11
C ALA A 14 -5.40 13.64 -0.17
N ILE A 15 -4.88 13.13 0.97
CA ILE A 15 -3.59 12.46 1.03
C ILE A 15 -3.63 11.15 0.21
N VAL A 16 -4.65 10.32 0.38
CA VAL A 16 -4.80 9.07 -0.37
C VAL A 16 -4.84 9.34 -1.87
N VAL A 17 -5.65 10.32 -2.33
CA VAL A 17 -5.72 10.70 -3.74
C VAL A 17 -4.37 11.16 -4.27
N GLY A 18 -3.63 11.98 -3.51
CA GLY A 18 -2.28 12.43 -3.87
C GLY A 18 -1.29 11.26 -4.01
N LEU A 19 -1.29 10.32 -3.07
CA LEU A 19 -0.41 9.15 -3.10
C LEU A 19 -0.76 8.19 -4.26
N VAL A 20 -2.05 7.95 -4.51
CA VAL A 20 -2.51 7.17 -5.68
C VAL A 20 -2.08 7.84 -6.98
N ALA A 21 -2.19 9.17 -7.08
CA ALA A 21 -1.73 9.91 -8.25
C ALA A 21 -0.22 9.74 -8.47
N VAL A 22 0.60 9.81 -7.40
CA VAL A 22 2.04 9.56 -7.48
C VAL A 22 2.33 8.15 -8.01
N ASP A 23 1.66 7.13 -7.49
CA ASP A 23 1.83 5.75 -7.96
C ASP A 23 1.47 5.60 -9.44
N LEU A 24 0.30 6.07 -9.86
CA LEU A 24 -0.16 5.96 -11.25
C LEU A 24 0.73 6.76 -12.22
N ILE A 25 1.20 7.93 -11.83
CA ILE A 25 2.13 8.74 -12.63
C ILE A 25 3.45 8.00 -12.80
N THR A 26 4.03 7.46 -11.73
CA THR A 26 5.30 6.73 -11.80
C THR A 26 5.19 5.46 -12.65
N LYS A 27 4.09 4.72 -12.56
CA LYS A 27 3.78 3.59 -13.42
C LYS A 27 3.66 3.99 -14.89
N LYS A 28 3.00 5.13 -15.17
CA LYS A 28 2.91 5.65 -16.52
C LYS A 28 4.27 6.09 -17.08
N LEU A 29 5.10 6.73 -16.26
CA LEU A 29 6.47 7.07 -16.63
C LEU A 29 7.31 5.82 -16.91
N ALA A 30 7.21 4.79 -16.06
CA ALA A 30 7.87 3.51 -16.28
C ALA A 30 7.43 2.88 -17.63
N GLN A 31 6.13 2.91 -17.93
CA GLN A 31 5.63 2.44 -19.23
C GLN A 31 6.25 3.20 -20.40
N VAL A 32 6.31 4.52 -20.34
CA VAL A 32 6.84 5.36 -21.44
C VAL A 32 8.35 5.18 -21.63
N TYR A 33 9.10 5.13 -20.51
CA TYR A 33 10.57 5.19 -20.57
C TYR A 33 11.26 3.83 -20.48
N LEU A 34 10.62 2.80 -19.93
CA LEU A 34 11.24 1.49 -19.70
C LEU A 34 10.65 0.38 -20.58
N GLN A 35 9.43 0.56 -21.11
CA GLN A 35 8.81 -0.47 -21.97
C GLN A 35 9.68 -0.73 -23.21
N ASN A 36 9.96 -2.01 -23.49
CA ASN A 36 10.80 -2.47 -24.61
C ASN A 36 12.27 -1.98 -24.53
N LYS A 37 12.77 -1.64 -23.35
CA LYS A 37 14.17 -1.29 -23.12
C LYS A 37 14.84 -2.32 -22.22
N GLU A 38 16.17 -2.35 -22.30
CA GLU A 38 16.98 -3.14 -21.37
C GLU A 38 16.85 -2.61 -19.96
N THR A 39 17.03 -3.50 -18.99
CA THR A 39 17.04 -3.16 -17.56
C THR A 39 18.16 -2.16 -17.25
N ILE A 40 17.82 -1.08 -16.54
CA ILE A 40 18.78 -0.07 -16.11
C ILE A 40 19.25 -0.40 -14.69
N THR A 41 20.48 -0.87 -14.54
CA THR A 41 21.07 -1.15 -13.23
C THR A 41 21.48 0.15 -12.56
N LEU A 42 20.87 0.47 -11.42
CA LEU A 42 21.22 1.63 -10.58
C LEU A 42 22.29 1.27 -9.55
N ILE A 43 22.11 0.13 -8.86
CA ILE A 43 23.07 -0.41 -7.90
C ILE A 43 23.22 -1.91 -8.21
N PRO A 44 24.41 -2.38 -8.60
CA PRO A 44 24.62 -3.79 -8.95
C PRO A 44 24.10 -4.74 -7.87
N ASN A 45 23.32 -5.75 -8.27
CA ASN A 45 22.70 -6.78 -7.43
C ASN A 45 21.72 -6.29 -6.36
N ILE A 46 21.41 -4.98 -6.30
CA ILE A 46 20.53 -4.41 -5.26
C ILE A 46 19.32 -3.71 -5.88
N LEU A 47 19.53 -2.81 -6.85
CA LEU A 47 18.47 -1.95 -7.37
C LEU A 47 18.60 -1.75 -8.87
N GLU A 48 17.51 -1.99 -9.58
CA GLU A 48 17.40 -1.80 -11.02
C GLU A 48 16.05 -1.21 -11.41
N LEU A 49 15.96 -0.64 -12.60
CA LEU A 49 14.70 -0.23 -13.22
C LEU A 49 14.42 -1.13 -14.42
N SER A 50 13.27 -1.78 -14.40
CA SER A 50 12.80 -2.65 -15.47
C SER A 50 11.30 -2.44 -15.68
N PHE A 51 10.74 -2.92 -16.77
CA PHE A 51 9.29 -2.85 -17.01
C PHE A 51 8.69 -4.24 -17.03
N VAL A 52 7.86 -4.53 -16.04
CA VAL A 52 7.19 -5.81 -15.90
C VAL A 52 5.69 -5.60 -15.78
N LYS A 53 4.91 -6.34 -16.57
CA LYS A 53 3.46 -6.46 -16.39
C LYS A 53 3.16 -7.67 -15.52
N ASN A 54 2.65 -7.38 -14.32
CA ASN A 54 2.39 -8.37 -13.30
C ASN A 54 0.89 -8.74 -13.29
N SER A 55 0.57 -9.89 -13.86
CA SER A 55 -0.78 -10.47 -13.82
C SER A 55 -1.08 -11.20 -12.50
N GLY A 56 -0.18 -11.13 -11.52
CA GLY A 56 -0.30 -11.89 -10.27
C GLY A 56 0.21 -13.32 -10.37
N ALA A 57 0.82 -13.69 -11.49
CA ALA A 57 1.41 -14.99 -11.73
C ALA A 57 2.92 -14.97 -11.47
N SER A 58 3.34 -14.95 -10.20
CA SER A 58 4.66 -15.47 -9.87
C SER A 58 4.66 -16.95 -10.26
N PHE A 59 5.38 -17.33 -11.32
CA PHE A 59 5.51 -18.70 -11.87
C PHE A 59 4.59 -19.12 -13.02
N GLY A 60 4.01 -18.22 -13.82
CA GLY A 60 3.41 -18.61 -15.11
C GLY A 60 2.16 -19.51 -15.07
N MET A 61 1.52 -19.64 -13.91
CA MET A 61 0.33 -20.46 -13.75
C MET A 61 -0.92 -19.62 -13.49
N MET A 62 -1.79 -19.56 -14.50
CA MET A 62 -3.21 -19.15 -14.50
C MET A 62 -3.51 -17.64 -14.71
N SER A 63 -4.08 -17.34 -15.88
CA SER A 63 -4.77 -16.08 -16.20
C SER A 63 -5.94 -15.73 -15.25
N ASP A 64 -6.49 -16.72 -14.56
CA ASP A 64 -7.62 -16.55 -13.64
C ASP A 64 -7.25 -15.92 -12.30
N LYS A 65 -5.95 -15.84 -11.98
CA LYS A 65 -5.49 -15.26 -10.71
C LYS A 65 -5.70 -13.76 -10.62
N THR A 66 -5.65 -13.04 -11.73
CA THR A 66 -5.86 -11.58 -11.74
C THR A 66 -7.25 -11.20 -11.24
N LEU A 67 -8.28 -11.94 -11.66
CA LEU A 67 -9.64 -11.71 -11.19
C LEU A 67 -9.75 -11.94 -9.67
N ILE A 68 -9.18 -13.02 -9.19
CA ILE A 68 -9.16 -13.34 -7.76
C ILE A 68 -8.43 -12.23 -6.97
N LEU A 69 -7.26 -11.81 -7.43
CA LEU A 69 -6.50 -10.72 -6.80
C LEU A 69 -7.25 -9.39 -6.83
N THR A 70 -7.99 -9.11 -7.91
CA THR A 70 -8.82 -7.92 -8.03
C THR A 70 -9.94 -7.94 -6.98
N ILE A 71 -10.66 -9.05 -6.87
CA ILE A 71 -11.72 -9.21 -5.87
C ILE A 71 -11.16 -9.08 -4.45
N PHE A 72 -10.05 -9.77 -4.14
CA PHE A 72 -9.41 -9.66 -2.82
C PHE A 72 -8.96 -8.23 -2.52
N SER A 73 -8.36 -7.53 -3.48
CA SER A 73 -7.98 -6.12 -3.31
C SER A 73 -9.19 -5.23 -3.03
N GLY A 74 -10.29 -5.43 -3.75
CA GLY A 74 -11.53 -4.69 -3.52
C GLY A 74 -12.13 -4.95 -2.13
N VAL A 75 -12.22 -6.22 -1.72
CA VAL A 75 -12.69 -6.62 -0.38
C VAL A 75 -11.78 -6.04 0.70
N PHE A 76 -10.46 -6.09 0.51
CA PHE A 76 -9.49 -5.51 1.43
C PHE A 76 -9.65 -3.99 1.59
N ILE A 77 -9.82 -3.24 0.47
CA ILE A 77 -10.05 -1.80 0.48
C ILE A 77 -11.32 -1.46 1.28
N VAL A 78 -12.42 -2.15 1.02
CA VAL A 78 -13.68 -1.95 1.76
C VAL A 78 -13.49 -2.30 3.24
N GLY A 79 -12.84 -3.42 3.53
CA GLY A 79 -12.57 -3.86 4.89
C GLY A 79 -11.74 -2.86 5.71
N ILE A 80 -10.68 -2.30 5.12
CA ILE A 80 -9.84 -1.32 5.83
C ILE A 80 -10.55 0.03 6.04
N ILE A 81 -11.42 0.43 5.13
CA ILE A 81 -12.27 1.63 5.30
C ILE A 81 -13.28 1.42 6.43
N ILE A 82 -13.96 0.27 6.45
CA ILE A 82 -14.88 -0.10 7.53
C ILE A 82 -14.14 -0.15 8.86
N TYR A 83 -12.95 -0.76 8.89
CA TYR A 83 -12.12 -0.81 10.09
C TYR A 83 -11.77 0.59 10.61
N ASP A 84 -11.31 1.51 9.76
CA ASP A 84 -11.01 2.90 10.17
C ASP A 84 -12.27 3.64 10.67
N TYR A 85 -13.41 3.38 10.08
CA TYR A 85 -14.66 3.99 10.48
C TYR A 85 -15.08 3.60 11.92
N PHE A 86 -15.00 2.31 12.26
CA PHE A 86 -15.44 1.80 13.57
C PHE A 86 -14.35 1.83 14.64
N LEU A 87 -13.10 1.51 14.27
CA LEU A 87 -12.00 1.25 15.20
C LEU A 87 -10.81 2.19 15.01
N GLY A 88 -10.89 3.11 14.06
CA GLY A 88 -9.80 4.02 13.74
C GLY A 88 -9.40 4.93 14.91
N ASP A 89 -8.14 5.35 14.92
CA ASP A 89 -7.55 6.23 15.93
C ASP A 89 -7.16 7.59 15.32
N ASN A 90 -7.06 8.61 16.19
CA ASN A 90 -6.53 9.94 15.84
C ASN A 90 -5.01 10.05 15.99
N ASN A 91 -4.36 8.99 16.43
CA ASN A 91 -2.91 8.92 16.51
C ASN A 91 -2.30 9.14 15.11
N LYS A 92 -1.29 10.01 15.03
CA LYS A 92 -0.65 10.35 13.74
C LYS A 92 -0.03 9.13 13.07
N LEU A 93 0.57 8.23 13.85
CA LEU A 93 1.20 7.02 13.34
C LEU A 93 0.15 6.07 12.72
N TYR A 94 -1.00 5.89 13.41
CA TYR A 94 -2.15 5.15 12.87
C TYR A 94 -2.65 5.76 11.57
N ILE A 95 -2.86 7.09 11.54
CA ILE A 95 -3.36 7.78 10.34
C ILE A 95 -2.38 7.63 9.17
N SER A 96 -1.07 7.78 9.43
CA SER A 96 -0.05 7.60 8.39
C SER A 96 -0.04 6.18 7.84
N ALA A 97 -0.12 5.18 8.71
CA ALA A 97 -0.24 3.77 8.31
C ALA A 97 -1.48 3.54 7.44
N PHE A 98 -2.63 3.98 7.91
CA PHE A 98 -3.92 3.82 7.21
C PHE A 98 -3.89 4.42 5.80
N VAL A 99 -3.45 5.69 5.65
CA VAL A 99 -3.47 6.36 4.34
C VAL A 99 -2.47 5.73 3.36
N LEU A 100 -1.31 5.26 3.84
CA LEU A 100 -0.34 4.55 3.00
C LEU A 100 -0.87 3.20 2.53
N ILE A 101 -1.39 2.35 3.43
CA ILE A 101 -1.93 1.05 3.05
C ILE A 101 -3.10 1.22 2.08
N LEU A 102 -4.02 2.15 2.38
CA LEU A 102 -5.18 2.38 1.54
C LEU A 102 -4.77 2.91 0.16
N ALA A 103 -3.84 3.86 0.09
CA ALA A 103 -3.36 4.41 -1.18
C ALA A 103 -2.66 3.35 -2.04
N GLY A 104 -1.79 2.54 -1.45
CA GLY A 104 -1.12 1.45 -2.18
C GLY A 104 -2.11 0.38 -2.66
N ALA A 105 -3.08 0.00 -1.83
CA ALA A 105 -4.11 -0.95 -2.24
C ALA A 105 -4.95 -0.41 -3.41
N ILE A 106 -5.36 0.87 -3.36
CA ILE A 106 -6.13 1.52 -4.44
C ILE A 106 -5.27 1.65 -5.71
N GLY A 107 -3.99 2.05 -5.62
CA GLY A 107 -3.11 2.19 -6.77
C GLY A 107 -2.99 0.89 -7.57
N ASN A 108 -2.74 -0.22 -6.90
CA ASN A 108 -2.70 -1.53 -7.54
C ASN A 108 -4.08 -2.05 -7.99
N PHE A 109 -5.16 -1.69 -7.28
CA PHE A 109 -6.52 -2.06 -7.65
C PHE A 109 -6.97 -1.37 -8.95
N VAL A 110 -6.69 -0.08 -9.10
CA VAL A 110 -7.07 0.71 -10.28
C VAL A 110 -6.50 0.09 -11.56
N GLU A 111 -5.24 -0.35 -11.57
CA GLU A 111 -4.66 -1.02 -12.75
C GLU A 111 -5.30 -2.40 -13.00
N ARG A 112 -5.58 -3.19 -11.95
CA ARG A 112 -6.23 -4.50 -12.09
C ARG A 112 -7.66 -4.42 -12.63
N VAL A 113 -8.40 -3.37 -12.31
CA VAL A 113 -9.75 -3.12 -12.87
C VAL A 113 -9.66 -2.55 -14.28
N GLY A 114 -8.52 -1.98 -14.67
CA GLY A 114 -8.29 -1.40 -15.98
C GLY A 114 -8.30 -2.46 -17.12
N VAL A 115 -8.16 -1.98 -18.34
CA VAL A 115 -8.31 -2.79 -19.56
C VAL A 115 -7.33 -3.97 -19.65
N MET A 116 -6.14 -3.83 -19.09
CA MET A 116 -5.07 -4.85 -19.16
C MET A 116 -5.12 -5.88 -18.04
N HIS A 117 -5.88 -5.63 -16.99
CA HIS A 117 -5.97 -6.47 -15.79
C HIS A 117 -4.62 -6.82 -15.14
N GLU A 118 -3.59 -6.02 -15.36
CA GLU A 118 -2.21 -6.23 -14.92
C GLU A 118 -1.69 -5.01 -14.15
N VAL A 119 -0.80 -5.25 -13.20
CA VAL A 119 -0.11 -4.18 -12.46
C VAL A 119 1.24 -3.92 -13.11
N THR A 120 1.61 -2.65 -13.21
CA THR A 120 2.92 -2.23 -13.70
C THR A 120 3.92 -2.21 -12.55
N ASP A 121 4.92 -3.09 -12.61
CA ASP A 121 6.06 -3.13 -11.69
C ASP A 121 7.31 -2.65 -12.43
N PHE A 122 8.16 -1.88 -11.74
CA PHE A 122 9.31 -1.25 -12.40
C PHE A 122 10.53 -1.05 -11.50
N ILE A 123 10.46 -1.34 -10.22
CA ILE A 123 11.56 -1.27 -9.25
C ILE A 123 12.02 -2.69 -8.98
N GLY A 124 13.11 -3.10 -9.62
CA GLY A 124 13.75 -4.39 -9.40
C GLY A 124 14.66 -4.34 -8.18
N MET A 125 14.52 -5.31 -7.28
CA MET A 125 15.33 -5.44 -6.07
C MET A 125 15.98 -6.81 -5.98
N PHE A 126 17.27 -6.85 -5.66
CA PHE A 126 18.05 -8.08 -5.39
C PHE A 126 18.03 -9.09 -6.55
N ASN A 127 17.83 -8.66 -7.80
CA ASN A 127 17.77 -9.47 -9.03
C ASN A 127 16.64 -10.53 -9.07
N TRP A 128 15.67 -10.49 -8.17
CA TRP A 128 14.60 -11.51 -8.13
C TRP A 128 13.20 -10.95 -7.86
N TYR A 129 13.08 -9.75 -7.35
CA TYR A 129 11.81 -9.14 -6.99
C TYR A 129 11.62 -7.80 -7.71
N VAL A 130 10.47 -7.63 -8.36
CA VAL A 130 10.11 -6.36 -9.00
C VAL A 130 8.82 -5.86 -8.37
N CYS A 131 8.76 -4.60 -8.00
CA CYS A 131 7.62 -3.96 -7.36
C CYS A 131 7.37 -2.55 -7.93
N ASN A 132 6.41 -1.86 -7.34
CA ASN A 132 6.04 -0.49 -7.67
C ASN A 132 5.92 0.39 -6.41
N ILE A 133 5.57 1.66 -6.58
CA ILE A 133 5.43 2.61 -5.47
C ILE A 133 4.26 2.23 -4.54
N ALA A 134 3.15 1.70 -5.08
CA ALA A 134 2.03 1.25 -4.25
C ALA A 134 2.43 0.12 -3.30
N ASP A 135 3.30 -0.81 -3.72
CA ASP A 135 3.81 -1.89 -2.87
C ASP A 135 4.68 -1.33 -1.73
N ILE A 136 5.51 -0.33 -2.04
CA ILE A 136 6.30 0.38 -1.01
C ILE A 136 5.38 1.07 -0.01
N PHE A 137 4.30 1.72 -0.47
CA PHE A 137 3.32 2.33 0.43
C PHE A 137 2.67 1.29 1.35
N ILE A 138 2.28 0.12 0.82
CA ILE A 138 1.71 -0.96 1.63
C ILE A 138 2.73 -1.44 2.66
N CYS A 139 3.96 -1.74 2.26
CA CYS A 139 4.99 -2.25 3.16
C CYS A 139 5.32 -1.27 4.29
N VAL A 140 5.54 0.01 3.96
CA VAL A 140 5.80 1.06 4.95
C VAL A 140 4.59 1.27 5.84
N GLY A 141 3.38 1.29 5.28
CA GLY A 141 2.15 1.42 6.04
C GLY A 141 1.94 0.29 7.04
N ILE A 142 2.20 -0.97 6.65
CA ILE A 142 2.14 -2.13 7.55
C ILE A 142 3.17 -2.00 8.67
N ALA A 143 4.41 -1.60 8.36
CA ALA A 143 5.45 -1.41 9.37
C ALA A 143 5.05 -0.33 10.39
N LEU A 144 4.49 0.80 9.93
CA LEU A 144 3.98 1.86 10.82
C LEU A 144 2.80 1.39 11.67
N TYR A 145 1.90 0.58 11.11
CA TYR A 145 0.77 0.02 11.85
C TYR A 145 1.24 -0.95 12.95
N MET A 146 2.20 -1.83 12.64
CA MET A 146 2.80 -2.71 13.65
C MET A 146 3.47 -1.91 14.78
N LEU A 147 4.21 -0.87 14.42
CA LEU A 147 4.82 0.03 15.42
C LEU A 147 3.76 0.70 16.28
N TYR A 148 2.67 1.20 15.68
CA TYR A 148 1.55 1.77 16.42
C TYR A 148 0.98 0.76 17.42
N CYS A 149 0.72 -0.47 17.01
CA CYS A 149 0.18 -1.52 17.88
C CYS A 149 1.11 -1.83 19.07
N ILE A 150 2.41 -1.93 18.84
CA ILE A 150 3.40 -2.17 19.88
C ILE A 150 3.40 -1.03 20.90
N LEU A 151 3.44 0.21 20.44
CA LEU A 151 3.45 1.39 21.32
C LEU A 151 2.15 1.52 22.13
N ASP A 152 1.00 1.22 21.52
CA ASP A 152 -0.30 1.24 22.20
C ASP A 152 -0.36 0.20 23.32
N ILE A 153 0.11 -1.03 23.08
CA ILE A 153 0.19 -2.09 24.09
C ILE A 153 1.09 -1.68 25.26
N VAL A 154 2.28 -1.15 24.95
CA VAL A 154 3.24 -0.72 25.98
C VAL A 154 2.65 0.41 26.85
N ASN A 155 2.00 1.39 26.23
CA ASN A 155 1.39 2.51 26.95
C ASN A 155 0.23 2.06 27.85
N LYS A 156 -0.62 1.14 27.37
CA LYS A 156 -1.71 0.57 28.16
C LYS A 156 -1.22 -0.21 29.37
N ARG A 157 -0.14 -0.99 29.24
CA ARG A 157 0.50 -1.70 30.37
C ARG A 157 1.02 -0.74 31.41
N LYS A 158 1.80 0.29 31.02
CA LYS A 158 2.33 1.30 31.94
C LYS A 158 1.22 2.00 32.72
N THR A 159 0.10 2.32 32.06
CA THR A 159 -1.03 2.99 32.71
C THR A 159 -1.74 2.06 33.70
N LYS A 160 -1.79 0.75 33.44
CA LYS A 160 -2.35 -0.24 34.35
C LYS A 160 -1.47 -0.40 35.58
N ASP A 161 -0.16 -0.61 35.40
CA ASP A 161 0.79 -0.79 36.49
C ASP A 161 0.84 0.44 37.43
N ALA A 162 0.71 1.66 36.87
CA ALA A 162 0.65 2.89 37.66
C ALA A 162 -0.64 3.00 38.50
N LYS A 163 -1.76 2.43 38.03
CA LYS A 163 -3.03 2.39 38.77
C LYS A 163 -3.04 1.32 39.87
N ASP A 164 -2.39 0.19 39.65
CA ASP A 164 -2.33 -0.92 40.59
C ASP A 164 -1.37 -0.62 41.75
N ASN A 165 -0.46 0.37 41.58
CA ASN A 165 0.52 0.82 42.62
C ASN A 165 0.12 2.12 43.31
N SER A 166 -1.05 2.70 43.07
CA SER A 166 -1.60 3.89 43.71
C SER A 166 -2.78 3.55 44.61
#